data_1f15014ef1aa3052a7dbef51175850ea
#
_entry.id   1f15014ef1aa3052a7dbef51175850ea
#
_cell.length_a   1.000
_cell.length_b   1.000
_cell.length_c   1.000
_cell.angle_alpha   90.00
_cell.angle_beta   90.00
_cell.angle_gamma   90.00
#
_symmetry.space_group_name_H-M   'P 1'
#
loop_
_entity.id
_entity.type
_entity.pdbx_description
1 polymer ?
#
loop_
_entity_poly.entity_id
_entity_poly.type
_entity_poly.pdbx_seq_one_letter_code
_entity_poly.pdbx_strand_id
1 'polypeptide(L)'
;FQISIGHVDFLQSILSAAELDEETVERIRELIGNRNFFGAEELLEEKDVKKEIKEAFAILPELMGTEDVLDKAQQFAISDKAKAAIERLRQINHLLCLYNASDHVTFDLSMSGGYGYYTGIVFRAYTYGTGDAVVRGGRYDHLLEKFGKETPSIGFAIIVDELMNALSRQKISVDTIRRNIIVYNEETESNAIILAGNFREKGRCIELIRQKEGQDKSLYESYAKRKNAAALIYLCDDKKLEMTNLITGEKKTANIAE
;
A
#
# COMPACT_ATOMS: atom_id res chain seq x y z
N PHE A 1 -8.59 10.81 -3.88
CA PHE A 1 -7.31 10.55 -3.21
C PHE A 1 -6.41 11.77 -3.28
N GLN A 2 -5.46 11.88 -2.35
CA GLN A 2 -4.46 12.92 -2.29
C GLN A 2 -3.10 12.29 -2.09
N ILE A 3 -2.08 12.78 -2.79
CA ILE A 3 -0.70 12.33 -2.64
C ILE A 3 0.11 13.48 -2.04
N SER A 4 0.74 13.23 -0.90
CA SER A 4 1.65 14.18 -0.27
C SER A 4 3.09 13.78 -0.62
N ILE A 5 3.88 14.71 -1.14
CA ILE A 5 5.25 14.48 -1.60
C ILE A 5 6.19 15.36 -0.80
N GLY A 6 7.28 14.78 -0.30
CA GLY A 6 8.35 15.47 0.39
C GLY A 6 9.72 15.06 -0.12
N HIS A 7 10.76 15.62 0.47
CA HIS A 7 12.15 15.28 0.20
C HIS A 7 12.90 15.18 1.52
N VAL A 8 13.54 14.04 1.77
CA VAL A 8 14.19 13.77 3.06
C VAL A 8 15.30 14.78 3.41
N ASP A 9 16.00 15.31 2.40
CA ASP A 9 17.12 16.21 2.61
C ASP A 9 16.72 17.57 3.19
N PHE A 10 15.46 17.99 3.02
CA PHE A 10 15.03 19.26 3.60
C PHE A 10 15.06 19.20 5.13
N LEU A 11 14.30 18.31 5.73
CA LEU A 11 14.28 18.13 7.18
C LEU A 11 15.63 17.66 7.72
N GLN A 12 16.30 16.72 6.99
CA GLN A 12 17.62 16.24 7.38
C GLN A 12 18.66 17.38 7.46
N SER A 13 18.59 18.37 6.56
CA SER A 13 19.50 19.53 6.60
C SER A 13 19.29 20.35 7.87
N ILE A 14 18.06 20.56 8.30
CA ILE A 14 17.73 21.28 9.53
C ILE A 14 18.27 20.49 10.74
N LEU A 15 17.98 19.19 10.81
CA LEU A 15 18.44 18.33 11.90
C LEU A 15 19.98 18.24 11.97
N SER A 16 20.65 18.12 10.82
CA SER A 16 22.12 18.08 10.79
C SER A 16 22.78 19.39 11.22
N ALA A 17 22.16 20.53 10.91
CA ALA A 17 22.66 21.84 11.32
C ALA A 17 22.43 22.13 12.81
N ALA A 18 21.55 21.41 13.45
CA ALA A 18 21.27 21.52 14.88
C ALA A 18 22.37 20.91 15.76
N GLU A 19 23.28 20.11 15.20
CA GLU A 19 24.42 19.45 15.88
C GLU A 19 24.02 18.72 17.18
N LEU A 20 22.83 18.08 17.16
CA LEU A 20 22.27 17.33 18.27
C LEU A 20 22.81 15.88 18.29
N ASP A 21 22.74 15.26 19.47
CA ASP A 21 23.02 13.85 19.61
C ASP A 21 21.98 12.99 18.87
N GLU A 22 22.39 11.76 18.51
CA GLU A 22 21.58 10.87 17.67
C GLU A 22 20.24 10.50 18.34
N GLU A 23 20.22 10.32 19.67
CA GLU A 23 19.00 9.99 20.42
C GLU A 23 17.99 11.15 20.35
N THR A 24 18.46 12.39 20.54
CA THR A 24 17.62 13.59 20.41
C THR A 24 17.09 13.76 18.99
N VAL A 25 17.92 13.55 17.96
CA VAL A 25 17.50 13.60 16.55
C VAL A 25 16.41 12.58 16.25
N GLU A 26 16.58 11.34 16.71
CA GLU A 26 15.57 10.30 16.48
C GLU A 26 14.26 10.62 17.21
N ARG A 27 14.34 11.12 18.41
CA ARG A 27 13.15 11.57 19.16
C ARG A 27 12.40 12.69 18.47
N ILE A 28 13.11 13.66 17.91
CA ILE A 28 12.52 14.75 17.10
C ILE A 28 11.84 14.18 15.85
N ARG A 29 12.48 13.23 15.16
CA ARG A 29 11.88 12.56 13.98
C ARG A 29 10.58 11.85 14.33
N GLU A 30 10.55 11.13 15.45
CA GLU A 30 9.32 10.49 15.94
C GLU A 30 8.20 11.49 16.21
N LEU A 31 8.53 12.59 16.90
CA LEU A 31 7.55 13.64 17.21
C LEU A 31 6.98 14.27 15.93
N ILE A 32 7.84 14.63 14.98
CA ILE A 32 7.41 15.17 13.68
C ILE A 32 6.59 14.11 12.89
N GLY A 33 7.04 12.87 12.88
CA GLY A 33 6.33 11.78 12.23
C GLY A 33 4.91 11.57 12.75
N ASN A 34 4.71 11.84 14.04
CA ASN A 34 3.42 11.82 14.74
C ASN A 34 2.68 13.17 14.71
N ARG A 35 3.15 14.13 13.92
CA ARG A 35 2.60 15.50 13.83
C ARG A 35 2.63 16.29 15.16
N ASN A 36 3.46 15.88 16.11
CA ASN A 36 3.68 16.59 17.36
C ASN A 36 4.82 17.59 17.23
N PHE A 37 4.60 18.64 16.45
CA PHE A 37 5.59 19.68 16.23
C PHE A 37 5.90 20.47 17.49
N PHE A 38 4.88 20.70 18.34
CA PHE A 38 5.06 21.38 19.62
C PHE A 38 6.06 20.64 20.53
N GLY A 39 5.91 19.32 20.69
CA GLY A 39 6.86 18.55 21.48
C GLY A 39 8.28 18.52 20.88
N ALA A 40 8.41 18.64 19.55
CA ALA A 40 9.71 18.76 18.91
C ALA A 40 10.34 20.13 19.15
N GLU A 41 9.55 21.21 19.15
CA GLU A 41 10.01 22.57 19.51
C GLU A 41 10.44 22.67 20.97
N GLU A 42 9.64 22.13 21.93
CA GLU A 42 10.02 22.10 23.34
C GLU A 42 11.38 21.41 23.54
N LEU A 43 11.60 20.27 22.88
CA LEU A 43 12.86 19.54 22.96
C LEU A 43 14.04 20.36 22.41
N LEU A 44 13.81 21.15 21.35
CA LEU A 44 14.83 22.05 20.80
C LEU A 44 15.09 23.28 21.67
N GLU A 45 14.08 23.81 22.37
CA GLU A 45 14.25 24.93 23.29
C GLU A 45 15.16 24.58 24.47
N GLU A 46 15.14 23.34 24.94
CA GLU A 46 16.02 22.83 25.99
C GLU A 46 17.47 22.69 25.55
N LYS A 47 17.74 22.76 24.24
CA LYS A 47 19.08 22.62 23.67
C LYS A 47 19.63 23.97 23.20
N ASP A 48 20.97 24.10 23.23
CA ASP A 48 21.68 25.28 22.73
C ASP A 48 21.78 25.27 21.19
N VAL A 49 20.61 25.43 20.53
CA VAL A 49 20.49 25.44 19.07
C VAL A 49 20.38 26.87 18.56
N LYS A 50 21.06 27.16 17.45
CA LYS A 50 21.04 28.47 16.79
C LYS A 50 19.61 28.91 16.44
N LYS A 51 19.35 30.23 16.60
CA LYS A 51 18.04 30.82 16.37
C LYS A 51 17.48 30.52 14.96
N GLU A 52 18.31 30.60 13.93
CA GLU A 52 17.93 30.31 12.54
C GLU A 52 17.41 28.88 12.35
N ILE A 53 17.97 27.94 13.10
CA ILE A 53 17.53 26.51 13.05
C ILE A 53 16.19 26.35 13.78
N LYS A 54 16.01 26.99 14.93
CA LYS A 54 14.74 27.01 15.64
C LYS A 54 13.63 27.62 14.78
N GLU A 55 13.90 28.73 14.07
CA GLU A 55 12.96 29.35 13.12
C GLU A 55 12.61 28.41 11.95
N ALA A 56 13.63 27.73 11.39
CA ALA A 56 13.41 26.73 10.33
C ALA A 56 12.60 25.51 10.81
N PHE A 57 12.68 25.20 12.10
CA PHE A 57 11.89 24.12 12.71
C PHE A 57 10.44 24.57 12.97
N ALA A 58 10.25 25.75 13.54
CA ALA A 58 8.95 26.32 13.88
C ALA A 58 8.03 26.49 12.66
N ILE A 59 8.60 26.70 11.47
CA ILE A 59 7.83 26.85 10.23
C ILE A 59 7.37 25.52 9.61
N LEU A 60 7.93 24.36 10.01
CA LEU A 60 7.63 23.06 9.41
C LEU A 60 6.13 22.73 9.34
N PRO A 61 5.31 23.01 10.35
CA PRO A 61 3.86 22.78 10.28
C PRO A 61 3.16 23.51 9.14
N GLU A 62 3.72 24.66 8.74
CA GLU A 62 3.19 25.53 7.69
C GLU A 62 3.73 25.18 6.30
N LEU A 63 4.75 24.31 6.22
CA LEU A 63 5.36 23.85 4.97
C LEU A 63 4.65 22.60 4.42
N MET A 64 3.31 22.60 4.50
CA MET A 64 2.45 21.58 3.92
C MET A 64 1.31 22.25 3.16
N GLY A 65 1.18 21.95 1.87
CA GLY A 65 0.16 22.56 1.01
C GLY A 65 0.43 22.34 -0.48
N THR A 66 -0.06 23.26 -1.28
CA THR A 66 0.15 23.28 -2.72
C THR A 66 1.54 23.82 -3.09
N GLU A 67 1.80 24.11 -4.34
CA GLU A 67 3.12 24.51 -4.85
C GLU A 67 3.71 25.76 -4.14
N ASP A 68 2.88 26.64 -3.67
CA ASP A 68 3.26 27.89 -2.95
C ASP A 68 4.10 27.63 -1.70
N VAL A 69 3.94 26.47 -1.04
CA VAL A 69 4.77 26.12 0.11
C VAL A 69 6.25 25.94 -0.24
N LEU A 70 6.57 25.64 -1.51
CA LEU A 70 7.96 25.53 -1.97
C LEU A 70 8.67 26.89 -1.99
N ASP A 71 7.95 27.97 -2.30
CA ASP A 71 8.46 29.35 -2.24
C ASP A 71 8.72 29.76 -0.80
N LYS A 72 7.80 29.41 0.10
CA LYS A 72 7.96 29.63 1.53
C LYS A 72 9.14 28.85 2.08
N ALA A 73 9.25 27.56 1.75
CA ALA A 73 10.33 26.69 2.19
C ALA A 73 11.71 27.17 1.72
N GLN A 74 11.79 27.82 0.56
CA GLN A 74 13.04 28.35 0.02
C GLN A 74 13.70 29.39 0.96
N GLN A 75 12.90 30.13 1.72
CA GLN A 75 13.40 31.17 2.67
C GLN A 75 14.07 30.53 3.90
N PHE A 76 13.73 29.28 4.21
CA PHE A 76 14.24 28.51 5.35
C PHE A 76 15.20 27.39 4.93
N ALA A 77 15.61 27.35 3.67
CA ALA A 77 16.57 26.38 3.17
C ALA A 77 18.00 26.73 3.61
N ILE A 78 18.42 26.19 4.76
CA ILE A 78 19.69 26.53 5.44
C ILE A 78 20.94 25.90 4.81
N SER A 79 20.77 25.00 3.81
CA SER A 79 21.89 24.33 3.14
C SER A 79 21.64 24.19 1.63
N ASP A 80 22.71 23.96 0.87
CA ASP A 80 22.58 23.69 -0.57
C ASP A 80 21.82 22.39 -0.85
N LYS A 81 21.89 21.39 0.05
CA LYS A 81 21.06 20.18 -0.04
C LYS A 81 19.57 20.49 0.12
N ALA A 82 19.21 21.35 1.08
CA ALA A 82 17.82 21.78 1.25
C ALA A 82 17.31 22.55 0.02
N LYS A 83 18.12 23.43 -0.56
CA LYS A 83 17.78 24.16 -1.79
C LYS A 83 17.60 23.21 -2.98
N ALA A 84 18.50 22.25 -3.15
CA ALA A 84 18.42 21.23 -4.19
C ALA A 84 17.17 20.34 -4.03
N ALA A 85 16.79 20.01 -2.79
CA ALA A 85 15.57 19.26 -2.48
C ALA A 85 14.31 20.02 -2.95
N ILE A 86 14.22 21.31 -2.66
CA ILE A 86 13.11 22.17 -3.10
C ILE A 86 13.07 22.25 -4.62
N GLU A 87 14.20 22.49 -5.27
CA GLU A 87 14.30 22.56 -6.72
C GLU A 87 13.84 21.21 -7.37
N ARG A 88 14.21 20.10 -6.75
CA ARG A 88 13.73 18.77 -7.20
C ARG A 88 12.23 18.63 -7.09
N LEU A 89 11.62 19.11 -6.02
CA LEU A 89 10.16 19.11 -5.85
C LEU A 89 9.47 19.99 -6.90
N ARG A 90 10.04 21.16 -7.26
CA ARG A 90 9.54 22.02 -8.35
C ARG A 90 9.56 21.31 -9.70
N GLN A 91 10.67 20.62 -10.01
CA GLN A 91 10.79 19.83 -11.25
C GLN A 91 9.71 18.75 -11.32
N ILE A 92 9.43 18.09 -10.18
CA ILE A 92 8.38 17.07 -10.11
C ILE A 92 7.02 17.71 -10.31
N ASN A 93 6.75 18.83 -9.66
CA ASN A 93 5.49 19.55 -9.85
C ASN A 93 5.26 19.92 -11.31
N HIS A 94 6.29 20.45 -11.96
CA HIS A 94 6.22 20.75 -13.40
C HIS A 94 5.84 19.51 -14.24
N LEU A 95 6.47 18.36 -13.98
CA LEU A 95 6.13 17.12 -14.67
C LEU A 95 4.71 16.65 -14.37
N LEU A 96 4.26 16.76 -13.11
CA LEU A 96 2.89 16.40 -12.71
C LEU A 96 1.84 17.29 -13.39
N CYS A 97 2.13 18.59 -13.57
CA CYS A 97 1.28 19.49 -14.37
C CYS A 97 1.15 19.02 -15.83
N LEU A 98 2.26 18.58 -16.46
CA LEU A 98 2.22 18.04 -17.83
C LEU A 98 1.39 16.75 -17.93
N TYR A 99 1.34 15.95 -16.86
CA TYR A 99 0.49 14.75 -16.76
C TYR A 99 -0.96 15.05 -16.29
N ASN A 100 -1.33 16.31 -16.05
CA ASN A 100 -2.61 16.72 -15.47
C ASN A 100 -2.90 16.02 -14.13
N ALA A 101 -1.88 15.81 -13.31
CA ALA A 101 -1.96 15.11 -12.02
C ALA A 101 -1.71 16.02 -10.81
N SER A 102 -1.40 17.31 -11.01
CA SER A 102 -1.08 18.27 -9.94
C SER A 102 -2.21 18.47 -8.93
N ASP A 103 -3.48 18.42 -9.37
CA ASP A 103 -4.65 18.61 -8.50
C ASP A 103 -4.77 17.56 -7.38
N HIS A 104 -4.10 16.44 -7.54
CA HIS A 104 -4.08 15.36 -6.57
C HIS A 104 -2.82 15.36 -5.68
N VAL A 105 -1.98 16.39 -5.79
CA VAL A 105 -0.69 16.45 -5.12
C VAL A 105 -0.61 17.63 -4.16
N THR A 106 -0.01 17.38 -3.01
CA THR A 106 0.45 18.39 -2.06
C THR A 106 1.92 18.13 -1.73
N PHE A 107 2.61 19.15 -1.26
CA PHE A 107 3.97 19.05 -0.75
C PHE A 107 3.99 19.07 0.76
N ASP A 108 4.89 18.32 1.38
CA ASP A 108 5.09 18.26 2.82
C ASP A 108 6.59 18.14 3.14
N LEU A 109 7.19 19.25 3.50
CA LEU A 109 8.62 19.35 3.76
C LEU A 109 9.02 18.79 5.14
N SER A 110 8.04 18.42 5.98
CA SER A 110 8.29 17.78 7.27
C SER A 110 8.50 16.26 7.18
N MET A 111 8.37 15.67 6.00
CA MET A 111 8.52 14.22 5.84
C MET A 111 9.96 13.76 6.09
N SER A 112 10.16 12.90 7.09
CA SER A 112 11.46 12.34 7.48
C SER A 112 11.81 11.01 6.82
N GLY A 113 10.95 10.47 5.97
CA GLY A 113 11.18 9.17 5.32
C GLY A 113 10.95 7.92 6.20
N GLY A 114 10.85 8.03 7.50
CA GLY A 114 10.45 7.00 8.47
C GLY A 114 11.38 5.78 8.64
N TYR A 115 11.93 5.23 7.57
CA TYR A 115 12.74 3.99 7.62
C TYR A 115 14.25 4.20 7.50
N GLY A 116 14.72 5.44 7.43
CA GLY A 116 16.16 5.77 7.38
C GLY A 116 16.91 5.38 6.08
N TYR A 117 16.27 4.66 5.14
CA TYR A 117 16.91 4.25 3.89
C TYR A 117 16.56 5.13 2.68
N TYR A 118 15.58 6.02 2.81
CA TYR A 118 15.23 6.96 1.75
C TYR A 118 16.32 8.03 1.58
N THR A 119 16.65 8.33 0.33
CA THR A 119 17.74 9.25 -0.05
C THR A 119 17.27 10.44 -0.88
N GLY A 120 15.98 10.58 -1.09
CA GLY A 120 15.44 11.64 -1.94
C GLY A 120 13.96 11.87 -1.67
N ILE A 121 13.16 11.76 -2.73
CA ILE A 121 11.72 11.93 -2.66
C ILE A 121 11.09 10.86 -1.79
N VAL A 122 10.15 11.28 -0.95
CA VAL A 122 9.23 10.41 -0.21
C VAL A 122 7.80 10.84 -0.51
N PHE A 123 6.87 9.90 -0.51
CA PHE A 123 5.47 10.20 -0.77
C PHE A 123 4.54 9.29 0.02
N ARG A 124 3.36 9.83 0.31
CA ARG A 124 2.26 9.10 0.95
C ARG A 124 0.97 9.42 0.21
N ALA A 125 0.15 8.39 -0.04
CA ALA A 125 -1.17 8.60 -0.61
C ALA A 125 -2.25 8.36 0.45
N TYR A 126 -3.23 9.22 0.45
CA TYR A 126 -4.36 9.21 1.36
C TYR A 126 -5.66 9.12 0.58
N THR A 127 -6.68 8.56 1.19
CA THR A 127 -8.03 8.58 0.66
C THR A 127 -9.05 8.79 1.77
N TYR A 128 -10.26 9.11 1.40
CA TYR A 128 -11.33 9.29 2.37
C TYR A 128 -11.60 8.00 3.15
N GLY A 129 -11.82 8.13 4.45
CA GLY A 129 -12.19 7.00 5.31
C GLY A 129 -11.01 6.22 5.91
N THR A 130 -9.77 6.69 5.76
CA THR A 130 -8.60 6.14 6.46
C THR A 130 -8.10 7.10 7.53
N GLY A 131 -7.48 6.54 8.57
CA GLY A 131 -6.75 7.33 9.59
C GLY A 131 -5.29 7.55 9.24
N ASP A 132 -4.76 6.81 8.26
CA ASP A 132 -3.36 6.84 7.84
C ASP A 132 -3.25 6.67 6.31
N ALA A 133 -2.01 6.76 5.80
CA ALA A 133 -1.73 6.61 4.38
C ALA A 133 -2.04 5.19 3.89
N VAL A 134 -2.71 5.08 2.75
CA VAL A 134 -2.95 3.79 2.05
C VAL A 134 -1.75 3.36 1.20
N VAL A 135 -0.86 4.30 0.85
CA VAL A 135 0.39 4.03 0.14
C VAL A 135 1.51 4.82 0.79
N ARG A 136 2.67 4.21 0.93
CA ARG A 136 3.91 4.87 1.34
C ARG A 136 5.04 4.44 0.42
N GLY A 137 5.85 5.40 -0.02
CA GLY A 137 6.95 5.13 -0.92
C GLY A 137 8.00 6.21 -0.93
N GLY A 138 9.06 5.98 -1.71
CA GLY A 138 10.14 6.94 -1.87
C GLY A 138 11.31 6.38 -2.67
N ARG A 139 12.29 7.25 -2.91
CA ARG A 139 13.55 6.94 -3.56
C ARG A 139 14.58 6.47 -2.55
N TYR A 140 15.33 5.44 -2.90
CA TYR A 140 16.45 4.90 -2.13
C TYR A 140 17.58 4.49 -3.07
N ASP A 141 18.77 5.04 -2.81
CA ASP A 141 19.91 4.85 -3.72
C ASP A 141 20.91 3.80 -3.19
N HIS A 142 20.98 3.64 -1.85
CA HIS A 142 22.00 2.82 -1.20
C HIS A 142 21.50 1.48 -0.64
N LEU A 143 20.19 1.20 -0.72
CA LEU A 143 19.62 -0.01 -0.13
C LEU A 143 20.18 -1.29 -0.78
N LEU A 144 20.37 -1.26 -2.11
CA LEU A 144 20.87 -2.41 -2.87
C LEU A 144 22.38 -2.61 -2.78
N GLU A 145 23.15 -1.64 -2.27
CA GLU A 145 24.59 -1.77 -2.03
C GLU A 145 24.90 -2.91 -1.07
N LYS A 146 24.03 -3.13 -0.07
CA LYS A 146 24.13 -4.26 0.87
C LYS A 146 24.06 -5.64 0.18
N PHE A 147 23.55 -5.68 -1.04
CA PHE A 147 23.47 -6.86 -1.90
C PHE A 147 24.47 -6.80 -3.05
N GLY A 148 25.49 -5.92 -2.98
CA GLY A 148 26.56 -5.80 -3.95
C GLY A 148 26.18 -5.07 -5.25
N LYS A 149 25.11 -4.28 -5.26
CA LYS A 149 24.66 -3.54 -6.44
C LYS A 149 24.32 -2.09 -6.11
N GLU A 150 25.14 -1.17 -6.59
CA GLU A 150 24.84 0.27 -6.54
C GLU A 150 23.82 0.62 -7.63
N THR A 151 22.59 0.82 -7.24
CA THR A 151 21.51 1.16 -8.20
C THR A 151 20.45 2.02 -7.53
N PRO A 152 20.24 3.26 -7.99
CA PRO A 152 19.13 4.09 -7.54
C PRO A 152 17.80 3.39 -7.82
N SER A 153 16.94 3.42 -6.84
CA SER A 153 15.64 2.76 -6.93
C SER A 153 14.54 3.63 -6.34
N ILE A 154 13.32 3.42 -6.82
CA ILE A 154 12.12 4.00 -6.25
C ILE A 154 11.08 2.88 -6.11
N GLY A 155 10.34 2.91 -5.03
CA GLY A 155 9.30 1.91 -4.79
C GLY A 155 8.23 2.42 -3.83
N PHE A 156 7.17 1.64 -3.73
CA PHE A 156 6.10 1.91 -2.77
C PHE A 156 5.49 0.62 -2.25
N ALA A 157 4.84 0.73 -1.10
CA ALA A 157 4.02 -0.33 -0.52
C ALA A 157 2.58 0.16 -0.38
N ILE A 158 1.63 -0.73 -0.67
CA ILE A 158 0.21 -0.52 -0.38
C ILE A 158 -0.09 -1.14 0.98
N ILE A 159 -0.68 -0.36 1.88
CA ILE A 159 -1.11 -0.81 3.19
C ILE A 159 -2.52 -1.39 3.02
N VAL A 160 -2.57 -2.72 2.88
CA VAL A 160 -3.81 -3.42 2.49
C VAL A 160 -4.92 -3.20 3.51
N ASP A 161 -4.61 -3.20 4.79
CA ASP A 161 -5.61 -3.00 5.86
C ASP A 161 -6.26 -1.61 5.74
N GLU A 162 -5.45 -0.56 5.51
CA GLU A 162 -5.98 0.79 5.31
C GLU A 162 -6.79 0.90 4.01
N LEU A 163 -6.34 0.25 2.94
CA LEU A 163 -7.11 0.20 1.69
C LEU A 163 -8.46 -0.51 1.89
N MET A 164 -8.49 -1.63 2.58
CA MET A 164 -9.73 -2.36 2.88
C MET A 164 -10.68 -1.54 3.78
N ASN A 165 -10.12 -0.84 4.76
CA ASN A 165 -10.89 0.10 5.61
C ASN A 165 -11.51 1.22 4.76
N ALA A 166 -10.73 1.81 3.86
CA ALA A 166 -11.22 2.84 2.95
C ALA A 166 -12.38 2.36 2.06
N LEU A 167 -12.19 1.20 1.41
CA LEU A 167 -13.21 0.60 0.54
C LEU A 167 -14.50 0.32 1.32
N SER A 168 -14.38 -0.24 2.52
CA SER A 168 -15.54 -0.53 3.38
C SER A 168 -16.29 0.74 3.79
N ARG A 169 -15.59 1.78 4.24
CA ARG A 169 -16.19 3.05 4.68
C ARG A 169 -16.81 3.82 3.52
N GLN A 170 -16.22 3.74 2.34
CA GLN A 170 -16.76 4.35 1.11
C GLN A 170 -17.84 3.49 0.46
N LYS A 171 -18.15 2.31 1.01
CA LYS A 171 -19.11 1.34 0.47
C LYS A 171 -18.81 0.94 -0.97
N ILE A 172 -17.54 0.88 -1.33
CA ILE A 172 -17.08 0.42 -2.63
C ILE A 172 -17.00 -1.10 -2.59
N SER A 173 -17.81 -1.76 -3.42
CA SER A 173 -17.73 -3.20 -3.59
C SER A 173 -16.62 -3.56 -4.56
N VAL A 174 -15.77 -4.51 -4.18
CA VAL A 174 -14.77 -5.08 -5.09
C VAL A 174 -15.35 -6.37 -5.65
N ASP A 175 -15.49 -6.45 -6.97
CA ASP A 175 -15.90 -7.68 -7.63
C ASP A 175 -14.79 -8.74 -7.46
N THR A 176 -15.11 -9.77 -6.68
CA THR A 176 -14.21 -10.89 -6.49
C THR A 176 -14.54 -11.99 -7.49
N ILE A 177 -13.49 -12.57 -8.08
CA ILE A 177 -13.66 -13.78 -8.91
C ILE A 177 -14.22 -14.89 -8.01
N ARG A 178 -15.48 -15.25 -8.27
CA ARG A 178 -16.11 -16.34 -7.53
C ARG A 178 -15.43 -17.65 -7.89
N ARG A 179 -15.08 -18.43 -6.88
CA ARG A 179 -14.50 -19.75 -7.07
C ARG A 179 -15.59 -20.75 -7.48
N ASN A 180 -15.19 -21.80 -8.18
CA ASN A 180 -16.00 -23.00 -8.35
C ASN A 180 -15.43 -24.08 -7.44
N ILE A 181 -16.28 -24.92 -6.90
CA ILE A 181 -15.87 -25.98 -5.98
C ILE A 181 -16.13 -27.33 -6.66
N ILE A 182 -15.11 -28.19 -6.68
CA ILE A 182 -15.24 -29.57 -7.12
C ILE A 182 -15.15 -30.46 -5.88
N VAL A 183 -16.20 -31.23 -5.63
CA VAL A 183 -16.23 -32.26 -4.59
C VAL A 183 -15.98 -33.61 -5.22
N TYR A 184 -15.05 -34.36 -4.66
CA TYR A 184 -14.61 -35.66 -5.18
C TYR A 184 -14.38 -36.66 -4.04
N ASN A 185 -14.42 -37.96 -4.34
CA ASN A 185 -14.05 -39.02 -3.44
C ASN A 185 -12.73 -39.69 -3.89
N GLU A 186 -12.32 -40.77 -3.25
CA GLU A 186 -11.07 -41.47 -3.57
C GLU A 186 -11.05 -42.01 -5.00
N GLU A 187 -12.15 -42.54 -5.47
CA GLU A 187 -12.29 -43.13 -6.83
C GLU A 187 -12.19 -42.06 -7.93
N THR A 188 -12.71 -40.86 -7.66
CA THR A 188 -12.75 -39.71 -8.63
C THR A 188 -11.65 -38.71 -8.47
N GLU A 189 -10.64 -38.92 -7.61
CA GLU A 189 -9.55 -37.96 -7.30
C GLU A 189 -8.75 -37.57 -8.54
N SER A 190 -8.34 -38.54 -9.36
CA SER A 190 -7.57 -38.27 -10.57
C SER A 190 -8.34 -37.38 -11.55
N ASN A 191 -9.62 -37.66 -11.74
CA ASN A 191 -10.50 -36.87 -12.61
C ASN A 191 -10.73 -35.47 -12.05
N ALA A 192 -10.86 -35.32 -10.73
CA ALA A 192 -10.99 -34.01 -10.07
C ALA A 192 -9.77 -33.12 -10.31
N ILE A 193 -8.57 -33.69 -10.19
CA ILE A 193 -7.32 -32.97 -10.41
C ILE A 193 -7.18 -32.51 -11.87
N ILE A 194 -7.45 -33.42 -12.83
CA ILE A 194 -7.39 -33.11 -14.27
C ILE A 194 -8.43 -32.04 -14.62
N LEU A 195 -9.67 -32.20 -14.18
CA LEU A 195 -10.75 -31.23 -14.43
C LEU A 195 -10.43 -29.86 -13.82
N ALA A 196 -9.89 -29.82 -12.60
CA ALA A 196 -9.45 -28.58 -11.97
C ALA A 196 -8.32 -27.90 -12.74
N GLY A 197 -7.36 -28.68 -13.27
CA GLY A 197 -6.28 -28.19 -14.15
C GLY A 197 -6.84 -27.49 -15.39
N ASN A 198 -7.71 -28.18 -16.12
CA ASN A 198 -8.34 -27.63 -17.33
C ASN A 198 -9.14 -26.36 -17.08
N PHE A 199 -9.84 -26.27 -15.94
CA PHE A 199 -10.55 -25.05 -15.58
C PHE A 199 -9.61 -23.91 -15.19
N ARG A 200 -8.51 -24.20 -14.49
CA ARG A 200 -7.51 -23.20 -14.10
C ARG A 200 -6.76 -22.63 -15.30
N GLU A 201 -6.43 -23.47 -16.29
CA GLU A 201 -5.85 -23.02 -17.58
C GLU A 201 -6.78 -22.05 -18.33
N LYS A 202 -8.09 -22.21 -18.16
CA LYS A 202 -9.12 -21.28 -18.69
C LYS A 202 -9.38 -20.07 -17.77
N GLY A 203 -8.51 -19.81 -16.79
CA GLY A 203 -8.61 -18.67 -15.87
C GLY A 203 -9.69 -18.81 -14.78
N ARG A 204 -10.24 -20.02 -14.56
CA ARG A 204 -11.24 -20.24 -13.51
C ARG A 204 -10.59 -20.51 -12.16
N CYS A 205 -11.13 -19.90 -11.11
CA CYS A 205 -10.71 -20.21 -9.73
C CYS A 205 -11.41 -21.49 -9.26
N ILE A 206 -10.63 -22.52 -8.93
CA ILE A 206 -11.15 -23.85 -8.53
C ILE A 206 -10.61 -24.24 -7.16
N GLU A 207 -11.51 -24.63 -6.27
CA GLU A 207 -11.22 -25.27 -4.99
C GLU A 207 -11.60 -26.76 -5.07
N LEU A 208 -10.69 -27.64 -4.67
CA LEU A 208 -10.91 -29.09 -4.60
C LEU A 208 -11.23 -29.47 -3.16
N ILE A 209 -12.32 -30.23 -2.96
CA ILE A 209 -12.71 -30.72 -1.64
C ILE A 209 -12.92 -32.25 -1.72
N ARG A 210 -12.11 -32.97 -0.93
CA ARG A 210 -12.32 -34.43 -0.79
C ARG A 210 -13.51 -34.67 0.12
N GLN A 211 -14.48 -35.46 -0.37
CA GLN A 211 -15.62 -35.91 0.41
C GLN A 211 -15.14 -36.81 1.54
N LYS A 212 -15.61 -36.55 2.75
CA LYS A 212 -15.40 -37.45 3.88
C LYS A 212 -16.52 -38.48 3.91
N GLU A 213 -16.15 -39.71 4.26
CA GLU A 213 -17.10 -40.83 4.43
C GLU A 213 -18.21 -40.44 5.42
N GLY A 214 -19.47 -40.77 5.06
CA GLY A 214 -20.63 -40.43 5.87
C GLY A 214 -21.11 -38.99 5.83
N GLN A 215 -20.49 -38.10 5.04
CA GLN A 215 -20.96 -36.71 4.90
C GLN A 215 -21.93 -36.55 3.72
N ASP A 216 -23.05 -35.86 3.99
CA ASP A 216 -24.09 -35.58 3.02
C ASP A 216 -23.71 -34.46 2.04
N LYS A 217 -24.24 -34.53 0.79
CA LYS A 217 -24.05 -33.47 -0.23
C LYS A 217 -24.50 -32.08 0.26
N SER A 218 -25.50 -31.99 1.12
CA SER A 218 -26.02 -30.72 1.66
C SER A 218 -24.98 -29.94 2.46
N LEU A 219 -24.01 -30.61 3.08
CA LEU A 219 -22.91 -29.98 3.78
C LEU A 219 -22.03 -29.17 2.82
N TYR A 220 -21.70 -29.78 1.66
CA TYR A 220 -20.88 -29.14 0.63
C TYR A 220 -21.63 -28.01 -0.08
N GLU A 221 -22.95 -28.16 -0.30
CA GLU A 221 -23.78 -27.04 -0.79
C GLU A 221 -23.82 -25.90 0.18
N SER A 222 -23.97 -26.16 1.45
CA SER A 222 -23.95 -25.14 2.52
C SER A 222 -22.59 -24.44 2.62
N TYR A 223 -21.50 -25.20 2.49
CA TYR A 223 -20.15 -24.67 2.45
C TYR A 223 -19.96 -23.77 1.24
N ALA A 224 -20.32 -24.23 0.05
CA ALA A 224 -20.18 -23.49 -1.20
C ALA A 224 -20.97 -22.16 -1.17
N LYS A 225 -22.17 -22.15 -0.63
CA LYS A 225 -22.98 -20.93 -0.43
C LYS A 225 -22.30 -19.95 0.53
N ARG A 226 -21.78 -20.41 1.67
CA ARG A 226 -21.06 -19.55 2.63
C ARG A 226 -19.78 -18.94 2.03
N LYS A 227 -19.12 -19.67 1.13
CA LYS A 227 -17.93 -19.22 0.40
C LYS A 227 -18.26 -18.36 -0.83
N ASN A 228 -19.52 -18.06 -1.08
CA ASN A 228 -20.00 -17.31 -2.24
C ASN A 228 -19.46 -17.89 -3.56
N ALA A 229 -19.45 -19.22 -3.66
CA ALA A 229 -18.98 -19.92 -4.85
C ALA A 229 -19.95 -19.70 -6.03
N ALA A 230 -19.44 -19.70 -7.26
CA ALA A 230 -20.25 -19.57 -8.47
C ALA A 230 -20.95 -20.89 -8.83
N ALA A 231 -20.22 -22.00 -8.68
CA ALA A 231 -20.75 -23.33 -8.96
C ALA A 231 -20.19 -24.38 -7.99
N LEU A 232 -20.98 -25.41 -7.74
CA LEU A 232 -20.58 -26.63 -7.08
C LEU A 232 -20.65 -27.78 -8.09
N ILE A 233 -19.53 -28.46 -8.29
CA ILE A 233 -19.39 -29.61 -9.17
C ILE A 233 -19.14 -30.81 -8.28
N TYR A 234 -19.99 -31.82 -8.39
CA TYR A 234 -19.89 -33.04 -7.62
C TYR A 234 -19.57 -34.20 -8.57
N LEU A 235 -18.42 -34.83 -8.39
CA LEU A 235 -18.04 -36.01 -9.16
C LEU A 235 -18.74 -37.24 -8.58
N CYS A 236 -19.68 -37.80 -9.33
CA CYS A 236 -20.47 -38.93 -8.87
C CYS A 236 -19.74 -40.28 -9.09
N ASP A 237 -19.07 -40.38 -10.23
CA ASP A 237 -18.27 -41.55 -10.65
C ASP A 237 -17.22 -41.08 -11.69
N ASP A 238 -16.46 -42.02 -12.26
CA ASP A 238 -15.39 -41.72 -13.24
C ASP A 238 -15.89 -41.07 -14.55
N LYS A 239 -17.17 -41.10 -14.80
CA LYS A 239 -17.76 -40.63 -16.07
C LYS A 239 -18.76 -39.50 -15.89
N LYS A 240 -19.32 -39.33 -14.70
CA LYS A 240 -20.46 -38.47 -14.46
C LYS A 240 -20.22 -37.44 -13.39
N LEU A 241 -20.57 -36.20 -13.70
CA LEU A 241 -20.59 -35.09 -12.76
C LEU A 241 -21.96 -34.43 -12.66
N GLU A 242 -22.28 -33.90 -11.50
CA GLU A 242 -23.43 -33.04 -11.27
C GLU A 242 -22.90 -31.63 -10.99
N MET A 243 -23.36 -30.64 -11.73
CA MET A 243 -23.03 -29.25 -11.55
C MET A 243 -24.25 -28.45 -11.09
N THR A 244 -24.10 -27.71 -10.02
CA THR A 244 -25.10 -26.74 -9.55
C THR A 244 -24.52 -25.33 -9.71
N ASN A 245 -25.14 -24.52 -10.54
CA ASN A 245 -24.86 -23.09 -10.58
C ASN A 245 -25.48 -22.42 -9.34
N LEU A 246 -24.68 -21.94 -8.45
CA LEU A 246 -25.15 -21.36 -7.17
C LEU A 246 -25.70 -19.93 -7.30
N ILE A 247 -25.51 -19.31 -8.48
CA ILE A 247 -26.04 -17.98 -8.78
C ILE A 247 -27.48 -18.11 -9.33
N THR A 248 -27.68 -19.01 -10.30
CA THR A 248 -29.00 -19.19 -10.98
C THR A 248 -29.85 -20.30 -10.37
N GLY A 249 -29.24 -21.20 -9.58
CA GLY A 249 -29.90 -22.40 -9.05
C GLY A 249 -30.02 -23.55 -10.06
N GLU A 250 -29.54 -23.37 -11.29
CA GLU A 250 -29.64 -24.38 -12.35
C GLU A 250 -28.76 -25.61 -12.03
N LYS A 251 -29.33 -26.79 -12.21
CA LYS A 251 -28.62 -28.08 -12.04
C LYS A 251 -28.45 -28.76 -13.39
N LYS A 252 -27.25 -29.22 -13.67
CA LYS A 252 -26.90 -29.98 -14.88
C LYS A 252 -26.12 -31.21 -14.52
N THR A 253 -26.34 -32.25 -15.28
CA THR A 253 -25.54 -33.46 -15.25
C THR A 253 -24.79 -33.57 -16.58
N ALA A 254 -23.49 -33.83 -16.52
CA ALA A 254 -22.65 -33.98 -17.72
C ALA A 254 -21.67 -35.14 -17.57
N ASN A 255 -21.12 -35.58 -18.70
CA ASN A 255 -20.02 -36.54 -18.71
C ASN A 255 -18.69 -35.80 -18.54
N ILE A 256 -17.73 -36.40 -17.82
CA ILE A 256 -16.41 -35.82 -17.53
C ILE A 256 -15.56 -35.67 -18.82
N ALA A 257 -15.86 -36.42 -19.87
CA ALA A 257 -15.12 -36.41 -21.13
C ALA A 257 -15.63 -35.39 -22.17
N GLU A 258 -16.65 -34.63 -21.84
CA GLU A 258 -17.18 -33.51 -22.63
C GLU A 258 -16.77 -32.15 -22.02
#